data_ae93e1a6972bee3c28603ee3c559a9a8
#
_entry.id   ae93e1a6972bee3c28603ee3c559a9a8
#
_cell.length_a   1.000
_cell.length_b   1.000
_cell.length_c   1.000
_cell.angle_alpha   90.00
_cell.angle_beta   90.00
_cell.angle_gamma   90.00
#
_symmetry.space_group_name_H-M   'P 1'
#
loop_
_entity.id
_entity.type
_entity.pdbx_description
1 polymer ?
#
loop_
_entity_poly.entity_id
_entity_poly.type
_entity_poly.pdbx_seq_one_letter_code
_entity_poly.pdbx_strand_id
1 'polypeptide(L)'
;MYYFTLIKAEWCGHCQDFIHNSLNQILEYIKQHKDFIQFAVLDADKDNKVIEKLNVIGFPTLRIYEGDKYPFNKQLLEFSNRDPTHIIHVLSGFENRMKGGNKQKKQENFIPTKSISYESYYNNYNGKVSGEQVGVVCENGICKRKDRIINENGQVKETKKIMPYNDYYNGLNNYYDASLELRNFF
;
A
#
# COMPACT_ATOMS: atom_id res chain seq x y z
N MET A 1 18.13 -7.17 -5.25
CA MET A 1 17.61 -5.87 -5.72
C MET A 1 16.09 -5.90 -5.68
N TYR A 2 15.45 -4.85 -5.19
CA TYR A 2 14.00 -4.69 -5.26
C TYR A 2 13.62 -3.69 -6.34
N TYR A 3 12.42 -3.87 -6.88
CA TYR A 3 11.83 -2.96 -7.87
C TYR A 3 10.46 -2.51 -7.38
N PHE A 4 10.34 -1.22 -7.08
CA PHE A 4 9.03 -0.59 -6.95
C PHE A 4 8.50 -0.30 -8.35
N THR A 5 7.42 -0.97 -8.71
CA THR A 5 6.90 -0.96 -10.08
C THR A 5 5.53 -0.29 -10.13
N LEU A 6 5.42 0.74 -10.94
CA LEU A 6 4.16 1.36 -11.33
C LEU A 6 3.68 0.73 -12.64
N ILE A 7 2.51 0.11 -12.63
CA ILE A 7 1.84 -0.40 -13.82
C ILE A 7 0.71 0.57 -14.13
N LYS A 8 0.79 1.24 -15.28
CA LYS A 8 -0.10 2.33 -15.69
C LYS A 8 -0.63 2.16 -17.10
N ALA A 9 -1.65 2.96 -17.46
CA ALA A 9 -2.06 3.20 -18.83
C ALA A 9 -2.09 4.73 -19.08
N GLU A 10 -1.76 5.17 -20.30
CA GLU A 10 -1.73 6.61 -20.60
C GLU A 10 -3.12 7.26 -20.54
N TRP A 11 -4.15 6.52 -20.90
CA TRP A 11 -5.55 6.96 -20.85
C TRP A 11 -6.19 6.92 -19.44
N CYS A 12 -5.47 6.44 -18.43
CA CYS A 12 -6.00 6.23 -17.07
C CYS A 12 -5.88 7.53 -16.24
N GLY A 13 -7.00 8.20 -15.96
CA GLY A 13 -7.04 9.40 -15.14
C GLY A 13 -6.49 9.20 -13.72
N HIS A 14 -6.84 8.10 -13.06
CA HIS A 14 -6.29 7.76 -11.73
C HIS A 14 -4.77 7.56 -11.73
N CYS A 15 -4.20 7.11 -12.87
CA CYS A 15 -2.75 7.01 -13.02
C CYS A 15 -2.11 8.39 -13.08
N GLN A 16 -2.73 9.32 -13.81
CA GLN A 16 -2.26 10.69 -13.93
C GLN A 16 -2.33 11.41 -12.57
N ASP A 17 -3.41 11.23 -11.83
CA ASP A 17 -3.56 11.77 -10.47
C ASP A 17 -2.47 11.24 -9.53
N PHE A 18 -2.21 9.94 -9.55
CA PHE A 18 -1.16 9.34 -8.73
C PHE A 18 0.23 9.88 -9.10
N ILE A 19 0.53 9.99 -10.40
CA ILE A 19 1.80 10.50 -10.88
C ILE A 19 2.01 11.95 -10.44
N HIS A 20 1.00 12.80 -10.54
CA HIS A 20 1.09 14.21 -10.20
C HIS A 20 1.19 14.45 -8.68
N ASN A 21 0.40 13.73 -7.89
CA ASN A 21 0.20 14.06 -6.49
C ASN A 21 1.08 13.24 -5.53
N SER A 22 1.52 12.04 -5.93
CA SER A 22 2.13 11.08 -5.01
C SER A 22 3.50 10.56 -5.44
N LEU A 23 3.71 10.34 -6.74
CA LEU A 23 4.87 9.62 -7.24
C LEU A 23 6.19 10.34 -6.94
N ASN A 24 6.23 11.68 -7.01
CA ASN A 24 7.46 12.43 -6.80
C ASN A 24 8.09 12.19 -5.42
N GLN A 25 7.28 12.13 -4.36
CA GLN A 25 7.78 11.85 -3.01
C GLN A 25 8.40 10.45 -2.90
N ILE A 26 7.80 9.47 -3.55
CA ILE A 26 8.29 8.09 -3.59
C ILE A 26 9.61 8.01 -4.36
N LEU A 27 9.70 8.71 -5.50
CA LEU A 27 10.92 8.75 -6.32
C LEU A 27 12.08 9.41 -5.59
N GLU A 28 11.85 10.47 -4.83
CA GLU A 28 12.90 11.10 -4.00
C GLU A 28 13.43 10.13 -2.95
N TYR A 29 12.54 9.35 -2.30
CA TYR A 29 12.95 8.30 -1.39
C TYR A 29 13.79 7.24 -2.10
N ILE A 30 13.32 6.71 -3.25
CA ILE A 30 14.03 5.67 -4.03
C ILE A 30 15.40 6.16 -4.48
N LYS A 31 15.52 7.42 -4.92
CA LYS A 31 16.78 8.02 -5.32
C LYS A 31 17.84 8.02 -4.22
N GLN A 32 17.43 8.25 -2.97
CA GLN A 32 18.32 8.20 -1.80
C GLN A 32 18.72 6.76 -1.44
N HIS A 33 17.97 5.76 -1.90
CA HIS A 33 18.11 4.36 -1.53
C HIS A 33 18.32 3.43 -2.75
N LYS A 34 18.92 3.96 -3.82
CA LYS A 34 19.10 3.28 -5.12
C LYS A 34 19.90 1.98 -5.07
N ASP A 35 20.69 1.78 -3.99
CA ASP A 35 21.54 0.60 -3.84
C ASP A 35 20.74 -0.67 -3.54
N PHE A 36 19.49 -0.56 -3.11
CA PHE A 36 18.65 -1.72 -2.80
C PHE A 36 17.29 -1.69 -3.49
N ILE A 37 16.76 -0.52 -3.87
CA ILE A 37 15.48 -0.41 -4.58
C ILE A 37 15.61 0.47 -5.82
N GLN A 38 14.99 0.05 -6.91
CA GLN A 38 14.88 0.79 -8.16
C GLN A 38 13.42 1.01 -8.52
N PHE A 39 13.17 2.06 -9.30
CA PHE A 39 11.86 2.33 -9.86
C PHE A 39 11.74 1.74 -11.26
N ALA A 40 10.62 1.07 -11.53
CA ALA A 40 10.25 0.56 -12.84
C ALA A 40 8.84 1.00 -13.23
N VAL A 41 8.62 1.18 -14.52
CA VAL A 41 7.29 1.50 -15.08
C VAL A 41 6.94 0.46 -16.12
N LEU A 42 5.71 -0.07 -16.06
CA LEU A 42 5.08 -0.83 -17.12
C LEU A 42 3.90 -0.04 -17.66
N ASP A 43 3.86 0.11 -18.96
CA ASP A 43 2.81 0.83 -19.66
C ASP A 43 1.90 -0.17 -20.40
N ALA A 44 0.59 -0.10 -20.15
CA ALA A 44 -0.37 -1.06 -20.69
C ALA A 44 -0.36 -1.12 -22.21
N ASP A 45 -0.08 -0.01 -22.88
CA ASP A 45 -0.08 0.06 -24.32
C ASP A 45 1.24 -0.46 -24.95
N LYS A 46 2.36 -0.37 -24.20
CA LYS A 46 3.70 -0.79 -24.69
C LYS A 46 4.10 -2.18 -24.20
N ASP A 47 3.71 -2.53 -22.96
CA ASP A 47 4.15 -3.72 -22.26
C ASP A 47 3.02 -4.76 -22.09
N ASN A 48 2.01 -4.75 -22.96
CA ASN A 48 0.79 -5.55 -22.83
C ASN A 48 1.06 -7.05 -22.59
N LYS A 49 2.00 -7.65 -23.35
CA LYS A 49 2.37 -9.08 -23.18
C LYS A 49 2.95 -9.42 -21.80
N VAL A 50 3.61 -8.47 -21.17
CA VAL A 50 4.14 -8.63 -19.82
C VAL A 50 3.03 -8.46 -18.80
N ILE A 51 2.20 -7.44 -18.96
CA ILE A 51 1.09 -7.11 -18.07
C ILE A 51 0.05 -8.21 -18.03
N GLU A 52 -0.27 -8.85 -19.17
CA GLU A 52 -1.14 -10.03 -19.24
C GLU A 52 -0.64 -11.17 -18.33
N LYS A 53 0.68 -11.44 -18.33
CA LYS A 53 1.29 -12.48 -17.49
C LYS A 53 1.30 -12.12 -16.00
N LEU A 54 1.20 -10.83 -15.68
CA LEU A 54 1.21 -10.34 -14.31
C LEU A 54 -0.18 -10.33 -13.66
N ASN A 55 -1.24 -10.74 -14.37
CA ASN A 55 -2.62 -10.75 -13.88
C ASN A 55 -3.03 -9.39 -13.25
N VAL A 56 -2.75 -8.28 -13.96
CA VAL A 56 -3.14 -6.95 -13.52
C VAL A 56 -4.63 -6.73 -13.80
N ILE A 57 -5.39 -6.38 -12.75
CA ILE A 57 -6.86 -6.22 -12.84
C ILE A 57 -7.25 -4.79 -13.17
N GLY A 58 -6.39 -3.79 -12.83
CA GLY A 58 -6.71 -2.37 -13.03
C GLY A 58 -5.50 -1.46 -12.91
N PHE A 59 -5.70 -0.16 -13.16
CA PHE A 59 -4.65 0.85 -13.15
C PHE A 59 -5.00 2.04 -12.23
N PRO A 60 -3.97 2.67 -11.58
CA PRO A 60 -2.62 2.19 -11.45
C PRO A 60 -2.52 0.99 -10.50
N THR A 61 -1.67 0.02 -10.83
CA THR A 61 -1.25 -1.03 -9.92
C THR A 61 0.18 -0.77 -9.48
N LEU A 62 0.44 -0.87 -8.17
CA LEU A 62 1.74 -0.64 -7.56
C LEU A 62 2.22 -1.94 -6.92
N ARG A 63 3.41 -2.42 -7.31
CA ARG A 63 3.96 -3.69 -6.81
C ARG A 63 5.43 -3.56 -6.44
N ILE A 64 5.87 -4.43 -5.52
CA ILE A 64 7.29 -4.67 -5.25
C ILE A 64 7.64 -6.05 -5.81
N TYR A 65 8.72 -6.08 -6.57
CA TYR A 65 9.33 -7.31 -7.08
C TYR A 65 10.74 -7.48 -6.55
N GLU A 66 11.15 -8.73 -6.39
CA GLU A 66 12.53 -9.12 -6.14
C GLU A 66 13.12 -9.73 -7.41
N GLY A 67 14.36 -9.38 -7.73
CA GLY A 67 15.07 -9.94 -8.88
C GLY A 67 16.25 -9.08 -9.29
N ASP A 68 17.08 -9.65 -10.18
CA ASP A 68 18.26 -8.96 -10.70
C ASP A 68 18.05 -8.39 -12.11
N LYS A 69 17.00 -8.84 -12.79
CA LYS A 69 16.68 -8.44 -14.16
C LYS A 69 15.16 -8.42 -14.40
N TYR A 70 14.77 -7.59 -15.34
CA TYR A 70 13.42 -7.58 -15.94
C TYR A 70 13.29 -8.71 -16.99
N PRO A 71 12.15 -9.45 -17.10
CA PRO A 71 10.98 -9.34 -16.22
C PRO A 71 11.23 -9.92 -14.83
N PHE A 72 10.61 -9.30 -13.83
CA PHE A 72 10.84 -9.58 -12.42
C PHE A 72 10.54 -11.02 -12.04
N ASN A 73 11.40 -11.63 -11.22
CA ASN A 73 11.30 -13.06 -10.90
C ASN A 73 10.21 -13.35 -9.86
N LYS A 74 9.99 -12.46 -8.89
CA LYS A 74 9.10 -12.72 -7.76
C LYS A 74 8.38 -11.46 -7.32
N GLN A 75 7.05 -11.48 -7.39
CA GLN A 75 6.23 -10.46 -6.75
C GLN A 75 6.24 -10.70 -5.23
N LEU A 76 6.55 -9.65 -4.47
CA LEU A 76 6.55 -9.69 -3.01
C LEU A 76 5.32 -9.03 -2.40
N LEU A 77 4.85 -7.94 -3.02
CA LEU A 77 3.76 -7.14 -2.50
C LEU A 77 3.01 -6.42 -3.62
N GLU A 78 1.72 -6.23 -3.44
CA GLU A 78 0.89 -5.28 -4.18
C GLU A 78 0.28 -4.28 -3.19
N PHE A 79 0.37 -2.99 -3.50
CA PHE A 79 -0.18 -1.94 -2.65
C PHE A 79 -1.66 -1.73 -2.93
N SER A 80 -2.49 -1.85 -1.91
CA SER A 80 -3.90 -1.44 -1.95
C SER A 80 -4.05 0.07 -1.67
N ASN A 81 -3.11 0.64 -0.91
CA ASN A 81 -3.08 2.05 -0.55
C ASN A 81 -2.05 2.80 -1.40
N ARG A 82 -2.45 3.96 -1.95
CA ARG A 82 -1.64 4.81 -2.82
C ARG A 82 -1.06 6.04 -2.11
N ASP A 83 -1.22 6.12 -0.79
CA ASP A 83 -0.61 7.17 0.02
C ASP A 83 0.93 7.06 -0.03
N PRO A 84 1.65 8.12 -0.43
CA PRO A 84 3.10 8.07 -0.59
C PRO A 84 3.83 7.81 0.71
N THR A 85 3.31 8.27 1.84
CA THR A 85 3.89 8.05 3.16
C THR A 85 3.83 6.59 3.55
N HIS A 86 2.68 5.94 3.29
CA HIS A 86 2.52 4.51 3.50
C HIS A 86 3.48 3.70 2.63
N ILE A 87 3.56 4.03 1.34
CA ILE A 87 4.45 3.35 0.40
C ILE A 87 5.91 3.47 0.86
N ILE A 88 6.38 4.67 1.19
CA ILE A 88 7.74 4.93 1.67
C ILE A 88 8.04 4.12 2.94
N HIS A 89 7.09 4.06 3.88
CA HIS A 89 7.25 3.26 5.09
C HIS A 89 7.44 1.78 4.78
N VAL A 90 6.64 1.21 3.90
CA VAL A 90 6.79 -0.19 3.45
C VAL A 90 8.14 -0.41 2.77
N LEU A 91 8.57 0.49 1.89
CA LEU A 91 9.87 0.42 1.23
C LEU A 91 11.03 0.43 2.22
N SER A 92 10.96 1.24 3.27
CA SER A 92 11.98 1.28 4.34
C SER A 92 12.08 -0.04 5.10
N GLY A 93 10.98 -0.76 5.28
CA GLY A 93 10.95 -2.09 5.87
C GLY A 93 11.72 -3.13 5.04
N PHE A 94 11.66 -3.06 3.70
CA PHE A 94 12.46 -3.91 2.82
C PHE A 94 13.96 -3.61 2.91
N GLU A 95 14.34 -2.35 3.03
CA GLU A 95 15.73 -1.95 3.24
C GLU A 95 16.33 -2.58 4.51
N ASN A 96 15.61 -2.51 5.61
CA ASN A 96 16.08 -3.07 6.89
C ASN A 96 16.30 -4.59 6.83
N ARG A 97 15.51 -5.32 6.05
CA ARG A 97 15.71 -6.76 5.82
C ARG A 97 16.99 -7.05 5.05
N MET A 98 17.35 -6.22 4.07
CA MET A 98 18.57 -6.39 3.25
C MET A 98 19.86 -6.09 4.03
N LYS A 99 19.82 -5.13 4.93
CA LYS A 99 21.01 -4.73 5.73
C LYS A 99 21.39 -5.72 6.84
N GLY A 100 20.75 -6.91 6.88
CA GLY A 100 21.08 -8.01 7.81
C GLY A 100 20.57 -7.70 9.21
N GLY A 101 19.47 -8.30 9.60
CA GLY A 101 18.85 -8.14 10.90
C GLY A 101 19.71 -8.67 12.04
N ASN A 102 20.64 -7.88 12.56
CA ASN A 102 21.20 -8.06 13.90
C ASN A 102 21.93 -6.80 14.44
N LYS A 103 21.46 -5.64 14.10
CA LYS A 103 21.68 -4.44 14.92
C LYS A 103 20.34 -3.70 14.99
N GLN A 104 19.71 -3.76 16.15
CA GLN A 104 18.72 -2.78 16.59
C GLN A 104 19.39 -1.39 16.61
N LYS A 105 19.65 -0.81 15.43
CA LYS A 105 19.75 0.62 15.35
C LYS A 105 18.33 1.12 15.60
N LYS A 106 18.19 1.94 16.64
CA LYS A 106 16.98 2.75 16.83
C LYS A 106 16.54 3.22 15.46
N GLN A 107 15.44 2.64 14.98
CA GLN A 107 14.71 3.15 13.84
C GLN A 107 14.37 4.58 14.22
N GLU A 108 14.97 5.56 13.58
CA GLU A 108 14.37 6.88 13.55
C GLU A 108 13.10 6.66 12.75
N ASN A 109 12.03 6.39 13.49
CA ASN A 109 10.71 6.16 12.95
C ASN A 109 10.35 7.45 12.22
N PHE A 110 10.30 7.40 10.88
CA PHE A 110 9.68 8.46 10.12
C PHE A 110 8.21 8.50 10.56
N ILE A 111 7.92 9.41 11.46
CA ILE A 111 6.57 9.69 11.90
C ILE A 111 6.10 10.87 11.06
N PRO A 112 5.18 10.67 10.11
CA PRO A 112 4.69 11.76 9.30
C PRO A 112 4.07 12.82 10.21
N THR A 113 4.34 14.07 9.91
CA THR A 113 3.73 15.20 10.62
C THR A 113 2.21 15.14 10.56
N LYS A 114 1.67 14.64 9.43
CA LYS A 114 0.25 14.37 9.27
C LYS A 114 0.02 13.38 8.12
N SER A 115 -0.83 12.39 8.33
CA SER A 115 -1.37 11.52 7.28
C SER A 115 -2.85 11.28 7.49
N ILE A 116 -3.61 11.13 6.40
CA ILE A 116 -5.03 10.85 6.43
C ILE A 116 -5.29 9.71 5.44
N SER A 117 -5.92 8.64 5.89
CA SER A 117 -6.41 7.57 5.04
C SER A 117 -7.90 7.36 5.25
N TYR A 118 -8.58 7.00 4.18
CA TYR A 118 -10.01 6.71 4.21
C TYR A 118 -10.31 5.56 3.27
N GLU A 119 -10.98 4.54 3.77
CA GLU A 119 -11.43 3.37 3.01
C GLU A 119 -12.91 3.15 3.25
N SER A 120 -13.64 2.73 2.20
CA SER A 120 -15.05 2.39 2.32
C SER A 120 -15.43 1.26 1.37
N TYR A 121 -16.16 0.29 1.90
CA TYR A 121 -16.72 -0.83 1.16
C TYR A 121 -18.22 -0.87 1.40
N TYR A 122 -19.00 -0.90 0.33
CA TYR A 122 -20.45 -1.01 0.42
C TYR A 122 -20.95 -2.13 -0.48
N ASN A 123 -21.83 -2.94 0.07
CA ASN A 123 -22.61 -3.91 -0.67
C ASN A 123 -24.06 -3.46 -0.68
N ASN A 124 -24.71 -3.55 -1.86
CA ASN A 124 -26.14 -3.35 -1.98
C ASN A 124 -26.75 -4.63 -2.58
N TYR A 125 -27.49 -5.36 -1.76
CA TYR A 125 -28.17 -6.57 -2.17
C TYR A 125 -29.68 -6.42 -1.89
N ASN A 126 -30.51 -6.46 -2.94
CA ASN A 126 -31.96 -6.32 -2.83
C ASN A 126 -32.44 -5.08 -2.05
N GLY A 127 -31.77 -3.95 -2.25
CA GLY A 127 -32.10 -2.69 -1.57
C GLY A 127 -31.58 -2.59 -0.13
N LYS A 128 -30.93 -3.63 0.40
CA LYS A 128 -30.28 -3.60 1.71
C LYS A 128 -28.83 -3.20 1.53
N VAL A 129 -28.44 -2.11 2.18
CA VAL A 129 -27.05 -1.61 2.15
C VAL A 129 -26.36 -2.02 3.42
N SER A 130 -25.24 -2.73 3.25
CA SER A 130 -24.29 -3.02 4.33
C SER A 130 -22.90 -2.56 3.92
N GLY A 131 -22.05 -2.23 4.88
CA GLY A 131 -20.70 -1.79 4.52
C GLY A 131 -19.87 -1.36 5.71
N GLU A 132 -18.63 -1.06 5.40
CA GLU A 132 -17.63 -0.60 6.36
C GLU A 132 -16.95 0.66 5.84
N GLN A 133 -16.75 1.61 6.73
CA GLN A 133 -15.95 2.82 6.51
C GLN A 133 -14.86 2.86 7.57
N VAL A 134 -13.63 3.06 7.14
CA VAL A 134 -12.47 3.23 8.03
C VAL A 134 -11.81 4.56 7.71
N GLY A 135 -11.73 5.42 8.71
CA GLY A 135 -10.99 6.68 8.61
C GLY A 135 -9.85 6.69 9.62
N VAL A 136 -8.65 7.04 9.18
CA VAL A 136 -7.49 7.19 10.06
C VAL A 136 -6.83 8.53 9.83
N VAL A 137 -6.57 9.23 10.91
CA VAL A 137 -5.77 10.46 10.91
C VAL A 137 -4.61 10.26 11.87
N CYS A 138 -3.40 10.33 11.34
CA CYS A 138 -2.18 10.30 12.15
C CYS A 138 -1.54 11.68 12.15
N GLU A 139 -1.22 12.20 13.33
CA GLU A 139 -0.58 13.48 13.52
C GLU A 139 0.37 13.41 14.72
N ASN A 140 1.60 13.90 14.55
CA ASN A 140 2.62 13.93 15.60
C ASN A 140 2.83 12.56 16.31
N GLY A 141 2.84 11.48 15.56
CA GLY A 141 3.07 10.13 16.08
C GLY A 141 1.89 9.46 16.74
N ILE A 142 0.71 10.06 16.70
CA ILE A 142 -0.52 9.49 17.25
C ILE A 142 -1.54 9.33 16.14
N CYS A 143 -2.12 8.14 16.02
CA CYS A 143 -3.18 7.82 15.07
C CYS A 143 -4.54 7.76 15.77
N LYS A 144 -5.52 8.42 15.18
CA LYS A 144 -6.94 8.33 15.55
C LYS A 144 -7.67 7.58 14.45
N ARG A 145 -8.15 6.39 14.78
CA ARG A 145 -8.93 5.54 13.88
C ARG A 145 -10.40 5.60 14.24
N LYS A 146 -11.26 5.74 13.24
CA LYS A 146 -12.70 5.65 13.33
C LYS A 146 -13.19 4.57 12.37
N ASP A 147 -13.82 3.54 12.89
CA ASP A 147 -14.51 2.50 12.11
C ASP A 147 -16.01 2.74 12.21
N ARG A 148 -16.72 2.63 11.09
CA ARG A 148 -18.17 2.70 11.00
C ARG A 148 -18.68 1.51 10.21
N ILE A 149 -19.45 0.66 10.85
CA ILE A 149 -20.02 -0.55 10.25
C ILE A 149 -21.53 -0.33 10.14
N ILE A 150 -22.08 -0.58 8.95
CA ILE A 150 -23.50 -0.55 8.65
C ILE A 150 -23.93 -1.98 8.39
N ASN A 151 -24.81 -2.53 9.21
CA ASN A 151 -25.34 -3.88 9.00
C ASN A 151 -26.50 -3.86 7.98
N GLU A 152 -26.94 -5.04 7.56
CA GLU A 152 -28.02 -5.22 6.57
C GLU A 152 -29.37 -4.62 7.00
N ASN A 153 -29.55 -4.35 8.31
CA ASN A 153 -30.75 -3.71 8.86
C ASN A 153 -30.61 -2.18 8.95
N GLY A 154 -29.51 -1.61 8.40
CA GLY A 154 -29.25 -0.18 8.43
C GLY A 154 -28.74 0.33 9.81
N GLN A 155 -28.50 -0.54 10.77
CA GLN A 155 -27.95 -0.13 12.06
C GLN A 155 -26.47 0.22 11.91
N VAL A 156 -26.07 1.32 12.52
CA VAL A 156 -24.71 1.83 12.46
C VAL A 156 -24.01 1.60 13.80
N LYS A 157 -22.84 0.95 13.73
CA LYS A 157 -21.92 0.82 14.86
C LYS A 157 -20.66 1.62 14.57
N GLU A 158 -20.32 2.53 15.48
CA GLU A 158 -19.08 3.29 15.39
C GLU A 158 -18.12 2.90 16.51
N THR A 159 -16.85 2.74 16.16
CA THR A 159 -15.77 2.57 17.15
C THR A 159 -14.67 3.59 16.88
N LYS A 160 -14.05 4.08 17.96
CA LYS A 160 -12.92 5.01 17.89
C LYS A 160 -11.77 4.43 18.69
N LYS A 161 -10.57 4.47 18.10
CA LYS A 161 -9.33 4.06 18.77
C LYS A 161 -8.28 5.16 18.62
N ILE A 162 -7.48 5.32 19.65
CA ILE A 162 -6.29 6.18 19.63
C ILE A 162 -5.12 5.27 19.93
N MET A 163 -4.09 5.31 19.09
CA MET A 163 -2.92 4.45 19.22
C MET A 163 -1.67 5.16 18.71
N PRO A 164 -0.48 4.78 19.19
CA PRO A 164 0.78 5.21 18.60
C PRO A 164 0.84 4.85 17.12
N TYR A 165 1.53 5.67 16.31
CA TYR A 165 1.70 5.44 14.87
C TYR A 165 2.27 4.06 14.57
N ASN A 166 3.29 3.63 15.34
CA ASN A 166 3.91 2.33 15.16
C ASN A 166 2.96 1.16 15.41
N ASP A 167 2.09 1.26 16.42
CA ASP A 167 1.11 0.22 16.73
C ASP A 167 0.06 0.10 15.62
N TYR A 168 -0.34 1.23 15.03
CA TYR A 168 -1.25 1.26 13.90
C TYR A 168 -0.66 0.52 12.69
N TYR A 169 0.58 0.82 12.32
CA TYR A 169 1.23 0.19 11.16
C TYR A 169 1.65 -1.26 11.40
N ASN A 170 2.06 -1.62 12.61
CA ASN A 170 2.34 -3.02 12.95
C ASN A 170 1.05 -3.86 12.94
N GLY A 171 -0.08 -3.30 13.36
CA GLY A 171 -1.39 -3.93 13.26
C GLY A 171 -1.81 -4.19 11.80
N LEU A 172 -1.55 -3.25 10.87
CA LEU A 172 -1.79 -3.45 9.44
C LEU A 172 -0.92 -4.59 8.87
N ASN A 173 0.35 -4.64 9.21
CA ASN A 173 1.25 -5.70 8.73
C ASN A 173 0.78 -7.09 9.17
N ASN A 174 0.32 -7.24 10.40
CA ASN A 174 -0.24 -8.51 10.89
C ASN A 174 -1.54 -8.89 10.17
N TYR A 175 -2.35 -7.91 9.76
CA TYR A 175 -3.58 -8.14 9.00
C TYR A 175 -3.28 -8.61 7.57
N TYR A 176 -2.24 -8.09 6.95
CA TYR A 176 -1.79 -8.51 5.61
C TYR A 176 -1.19 -9.92 5.62
N ASP A 177 -0.41 -10.29 6.62
CA ASP A 177 0.13 -11.64 6.75
C ASP A 177 -1.01 -12.68 6.93
N ALA A 178 -2.01 -12.39 7.74
CA ALA A 178 -3.19 -13.26 7.90
C ALA A 178 -4.02 -13.39 6.61
N SER A 179 -4.13 -12.33 5.80
CA SER A 179 -4.87 -12.38 4.53
C SER A 179 -4.14 -13.16 3.44
N LEU A 180 -2.81 -13.24 3.49
CA LEU A 180 -1.99 -14.07 2.60
C LEU A 180 -2.10 -15.56 2.92
N GLU A 181 -2.20 -15.92 4.21
CA GLU A 181 -2.42 -17.31 4.62
C GLU A 181 -3.79 -17.83 4.17
N LEU A 182 -4.84 -17.01 4.21
CA LEU A 182 -6.18 -17.38 3.77
C LEU A 182 -6.30 -17.58 2.25
N ARG A 183 -5.49 -16.90 1.44
CA ARG A 183 -5.47 -17.08 -0.02
C ARG A 183 -4.82 -18.40 -0.49
N ASN A 184 -4.04 -19.04 0.36
CA ASN A 184 -3.43 -20.34 0.07
C ASN A 184 -4.33 -21.53 0.46
N PHE A 185 -5.53 -21.27 0.99
CA PHE A 185 -6.50 -22.30 1.42
C PHE A 185 -7.73 -22.44 0.50
N PHE A 186 -7.81 -21.64 -0.59
CA PHE A 186 -8.87 -21.76 -1.59
C PHE A 186 -8.23 -21.92 -3.01
#